data_d2ec4e9af8bc3b9cf0020d85ad03ea19
#
_entry.id   d2ec4e9af8bc3b9cf0020d85ad03ea19
#
_cell.length_a   1.000
_cell.length_b   1.000
_cell.length_c   1.000
_cell.angle_alpha   90.00
_cell.angle_beta   90.00
_cell.angle_gamma   90.00
#
_symmetry.space_group_name_H-M   'P 1'
#
loop_
_entity.id
_entity.type
_entity.pdbx_description
1 polymer ?
#
loop_
_entity_poly.entity_id
_entity_poly.type
_entity_poly.pdbx_seq_one_letter_code
_entity_poly.pdbx_strand_id
1 'polypeptide(L)'
;MASLKYVIDIDGTICNEIFNPDGTKNYALHEPMMDRIAKVNALYDAGHTIKYMTARGAVSGVDYYALTNNQLVEWGAKHHELSVGEKENYDIWIDDKAFWSENFFRSTGETYE
;
A
#
# COMPACT_ATOMS: atom_id res chain seq x y z
N MET A 1 20.52 14.10 5.18
CA MET A 1 19.07 14.27 5.20
C MET A 1 18.44 13.31 6.19
N ALA A 2 17.44 13.78 6.90
CA ALA A 2 16.74 12.92 7.84
C ALA A 2 15.97 11.83 7.10
N SER A 3 16.02 10.62 7.65
CA SER A 3 15.20 9.52 7.18
C SER A 3 13.75 9.72 7.66
N LEU A 4 12.81 9.50 6.77
CA LEU A 4 11.39 9.58 7.07
C LEU A 4 10.78 8.18 7.10
N LYS A 5 9.72 8.02 7.84
CA LYS A 5 8.93 6.78 7.83
C LYS A 5 7.65 7.03 7.03
N TYR A 6 7.47 6.23 5.99
CA TYR A 6 6.26 6.25 5.16
C TYR A 6 5.39 5.06 5.51
N VAL A 7 4.13 5.32 5.79
CA VAL A 7 3.11 4.28 5.95
C VAL A 7 2.21 4.35 4.73
N ILE A 8 2.16 3.28 3.96
CA ILE A 8 1.56 3.26 2.63
C ILE A 8 0.51 2.17 2.56
N ASP A 9 -0.69 2.55 2.15
CA ASP A 9 -1.78 1.62 1.89
C ASP A 9 -1.47 0.75 0.66
N ILE A 10 -2.14 -0.38 0.53
CA ILE A 10 -1.93 -1.32 -0.58
C ILE A 10 -3.05 -1.20 -1.61
N ASP A 11 -4.25 -1.61 -1.23
CA ASP A 11 -5.38 -1.72 -2.18
C ASP A 11 -5.86 -0.34 -2.63
N GLY A 12 -5.88 -0.11 -3.94
CA GLY A 12 -6.22 1.18 -4.51
C GLY A 12 -5.09 2.21 -4.44
N THR A 13 -3.95 1.87 -3.86
CA THR A 13 -2.80 2.76 -3.70
C THR A 13 -1.60 2.31 -4.51
N ILE A 14 -1.18 1.05 -4.37
CA ILE A 14 -0.09 0.47 -5.18
C ILE A 14 -0.55 -0.69 -6.04
N CYS A 15 -1.83 -1.03 -6.00
CA CYS A 15 -2.43 -2.03 -6.88
C CYS A 15 -3.87 -1.66 -7.21
N ASN A 16 -4.32 -2.11 -8.37
CA ASN A 16 -5.72 -1.99 -8.79
C ASN A 16 -6.54 -3.07 -8.12
N GLU A 17 -7.74 -2.72 -7.69
CA GLU A 17 -8.65 -3.66 -7.07
C GLU A 17 -9.41 -4.45 -8.13
N ILE A 18 -9.46 -5.77 -7.97
CA ILE A 18 -10.22 -6.68 -8.82
C ILE A 18 -11.33 -7.30 -7.97
N PHE A 19 -12.52 -7.33 -8.51
CA PHE A 19 -13.70 -7.81 -7.81
C PHE A 19 -14.24 -9.10 -8.43
N ASN A 20 -14.79 -9.95 -7.59
CA ASN A 20 -15.56 -11.12 -8.02
C ASN A 20 -16.92 -10.69 -8.57
N PRO A 21 -17.62 -11.56 -9.34
CA PRO A 21 -18.95 -11.23 -9.86
C PRO A 21 -19.99 -10.85 -8.78
N ASP A 22 -19.80 -11.32 -7.54
CA ASP A 22 -20.68 -11.00 -6.42
C ASP A 22 -20.35 -9.66 -5.73
N GLY A 23 -19.36 -8.93 -6.23
CA GLY A 23 -18.94 -7.65 -5.68
C GLY A 23 -17.90 -7.72 -4.57
N THR A 24 -17.50 -8.92 -4.12
CA THR A 24 -16.44 -9.06 -3.15
C THR A 24 -15.09 -8.88 -3.81
N LYS A 25 -14.10 -8.43 -3.04
CA LYS A 25 -12.74 -8.22 -3.54
C LYS A 25 -12.00 -9.55 -3.71
N ASN A 26 -11.31 -9.69 -4.82
CA ASN A 26 -10.43 -10.83 -5.07
C ASN A 26 -8.98 -10.38 -4.94
N TYR A 27 -8.45 -10.43 -3.74
CA TYR A 27 -7.09 -9.94 -3.46
C TYR A 27 -6.03 -10.66 -4.27
N ALA A 28 -6.21 -11.96 -4.51
CA ALA A 28 -5.23 -12.75 -5.26
C ALA A 28 -5.06 -12.28 -6.70
N LEU A 29 -6.07 -11.64 -7.27
CA LEU A 29 -6.06 -11.15 -8.65
C LEU A 29 -5.76 -9.65 -8.76
N HIS A 30 -5.55 -8.96 -7.64
CA HIS A 30 -5.22 -7.53 -7.68
C HIS A 30 -3.96 -7.31 -8.51
N GLU A 31 -3.95 -6.26 -9.31
CA GLU A 31 -2.88 -5.98 -10.26
C GLU A 31 -1.96 -4.86 -9.76
N PRO A 32 -0.64 -5.08 -9.75
CA PRO A 32 0.29 -4.07 -9.24
C PRO A 32 0.37 -2.84 -10.16
N MET A 33 0.47 -1.68 -9.53
CA MET A 33 0.80 -0.44 -10.22
C MET A 33 2.32 -0.27 -10.16
N MET A 34 3.02 -0.79 -11.15
CA MET A 34 4.48 -0.91 -11.10
C MET A 34 5.21 0.44 -11.06
N ASP A 35 4.65 1.48 -11.65
CA ASP A 35 5.19 2.84 -11.58
C ASP A 35 5.17 3.40 -10.16
N ARG A 36 4.09 3.14 -9.42
CA ARG A 36 3.97 3.56 -8.02
C ARG A 36 4.89 2.76 -7.11
N ILE A 37 4.98 1.46 -7.33
CA ILE A 37 5.91 0.58 -6.60
C ILE A 37 7.34 1.03 -6.82
N ALA A 38 7.71 1.39 -8.05
CA ALA A 38 9.04 1.89 -8.37
C ALA A 38 9.35 3.18 -7.60
N LYS A 39 8.38 4.09 -7.48
CA LYS A 39 8.55 5.33 -6.73
C LYS A 39 8.79 5.04 -5.23
N VAL A 40 8.03 4.13 -4.65
CA VAL A 40 8.21 3.74 -3.25
C VAL A 40 9.57 3.05 -3.07
N ASN A 41 9.95 2.18 -4.00
CA ASN A 41 11.27 1.52 -3.97
C ASN A 41 12.41 2.55 -4.01
N ALA A 42 12.25 3.64 -4.75
CA ALA A 42 13.23 4.72 -4.76
C ALA A 42 13.36 5.39 -3.39
N LEU A 43 12.24 5.56 -2.68
CA LEU A 43 12.26 6.06 -1.30
C LEU A 43 12.98 5.08 -0.36
N TYR A 44 12.73 3.79 -0.53
CA TYR A 44 13.43 2.74 0.21
C TYR A 44 14.95 2.82 -0.04
N ASP A 45 15.34 2.91 -1.30
CA ASP A 45 16.75 2.96 -1.69
C ASP A 45 17.43 4.25 -1.20
N ALA A 46 16.68 5.33 -1.04
CA ALA A 46 17.18 6.59 -0.50
C ALA A 46 17.36 6.59 1.03
N GLY A 47 17.02 5.50 1.69
CA GLY A 47 17.23 5.33 3.13
C GLY A 47 15.99 5.62 3.99
N HIS A 48 14.83 5.84 3.40
CA HIS A 48 13.59 6.01 4.16
C HIS A 48 13.05 4.66 4.62
N THR A 49 12.28 4.67 5.70
CA THR A 49 11.61 3.49 6.21
C THR A 49 10.25 3.35 5.54
N ILE A 50 9.96 2.17 5.02
CA ILE A 50 8.71 1.87 4.32
C ILE A 50 7.92 0.83 5.11
N LYS A 51 6.68 1.17 5.46
CA LYS A 51 5.72 0.23 6.03
C LYS A 51 4.50 0.17 5.12
N TYR A 52 4.18 -1.03 4.63
CA TYR A 52 2.90 -1.25 3.96
C TYR A 52 1.85 -1.69 4.97
N MET A 53 0.63 -1.22 4.79
CA MET A 53 -0.48 -1.46 5.71
C MET A 53 -1.77 -1.67 4.92
N THR A 54 -2.53 -2.69 5.28
CA THR A 54 -3.80 -2.98 4.63
C THR A 54 -4.84 -3.45 5.63
N ALA A 55 -6.10 -3.15 5.34
CA ALA A 55 -7.24 -3.62 6.13
C ALA A 55 -7.73 -5.01 5.71
N ARG A 56 -7.05 -5.69 4.77
CA ARG A 56 -7.47 -7.02 4.32
C ARG A 56 -7.67 -7.95 5.53
N GLY A 57 -8.89 -8.47 5.65
CA GLY A 57 -9.26 -9.37 6.73
C GLY A 57 -9.71 -8.70 8.03
N ALA A 58 -9.65 -7.36 8.12
CA ALA A 58 -10.05 -6.64 9.33
C ALA A 58 -11.53 -6.87 9.69
N VAL A 59 -12.40 -6.96 8.69
CA VAL A 59 -13.84 -7.19 8.88
C VAL A 59 -14.17 -8.68 8.89
N SER A 60 -13.62 -9.45 7.94
CA SER A 60 -13.94 -10.88 7.79
C SER A 60 -13.27 -11.77 8.81
N GLY A 61 -12.18 -11.33 9.41
CA GLY A 61 -11.36 -12.15 10.30
C GLY A 61 -10.46 -13.14 9.58
N VAL A 62 -10.45 -13.15 8.24
CA VAL A 62 -9.57 -14.03 7.47
C VAL A 62 -8.15 -13.50 7.53
N ASP A 63 -7.19 -14.39 7.73
CA ASP A 63 -5.78 -14.04 7.74
C ASP A 63 -5.23 -14.00 6.31
N TYR A 64 -4.96 -12.78 5.82
CA TYR A 64 -4.39 -12.54 4.49
C TYR A 64 -2.90 -12.22 4.52
N TYR A 65 -2.21 -12.44 5.63
CA TYR A 65 -0.80 -12.05 5.74
C TYR A 65 0.07 -12.75 4.69
N ALA A 66 -0.01 -14.07 4.60
CA ALA A 66 0.83 -14.83 3.68
C ALA A 66 0.59 -14.44 2.23
N LEU A 67 -0.67 -14.30 1.84
CA LEU A 67 -1.04 -13.88 0.48
C LEU A 67 -0.48 -12.48 0.18
N THR A 68 -0.65 -11.54 1.09
CA THR A 68 -0.20 -10.16 0.91
C THR A 68 1.32 -10.07 0.86
N ASN A 69 2.00 -10.75 1.76
CA ASN A 69 3.46 -10.78 1.78
C ASN A 69 4.01 -11.37 0.47
N ASN A 70 3.44 -12.47 0.00
CA ASN A 70 3.86 -13.09 -1.25
C ASN A 70 3.63 -12.16 -2.45
N GLN A 71 2.53 -11.44 -2.48
CA GLN A 71 2.27 -10.44 -3.54
C GLN A 71 3.32 -9.34 -3.53
N LEU A 72 3.64 -8.77 -2.38
CA LEU A 72 4.65 -7.71 -2.30
C LEU A 72 6.02 -8.20 -2.77
N VAL A 73 6.40 -9.42 -2.41
CA VAL A 73 7.65 -10.04 -2.89
C VAL A 73 7.61 -10.23 -4.40
N GLU A 74 6.52 -10.78 -4.92
CA GLU A 74 6.35 -11.02 -6.35
C GLU A 74 6.36 -9.73 -7.17
N TRP A 75 5.76 -8.66 -6.62
CA TRP A 75 5.74 -7.35 -7.28
C TRP A 75 7.07 -6.59 -7.13
N GLY A 76 8.00 -7.10 -6.36
CA GLY A 76 9.27 -6.43 -6.09
C GLY A 76 9.13 -5.19 -5.22
N ALA A 77 8.09 -5.12 -4.40
CA ALA A 77 7.84 -3.98 -3.51
C ALA A 77 8.71 -4.07 -2.26
N LYS A 78 9.75 -3.24 -2.21
CA LYS A 78 10.69 -3.20 -1.09
C LYS A 78 10.06 -2.53 0.12
N HIS A 79 10.20 -3.11 1.29
CA HIS A 79 9.67 -2.56 2.53
C HIS A 79 10.38 -3.13 3.75
N HIS A 80 10.20 -2.46 4.89
CA HIS A 80 10.76 -2.89 6.17
C HIS A 80 9.70 -3.57 7.04
N GLU A 81 8.45 -3.10 6.95
CA GLU A 81 7.36 -3.57 7.80
C GLU A 81 6.10 -3.81 6.97
N LEU A 82 5.31 -4.77 7.39
CA LEU A 82 4.01 -5.09 6.80
C LEU A 82 2.98 -5.33 7.90
N SER A 83 1.86 -4.62 7.84
CA SER A 83 0.71 -4.84 8.73
C SER A 83 -0.51 -5.22 7.90
N VAL A 84 -1.11 -6.36 8.23
CA VAL A 84 -2.27 -6.89 7.50
C VAL A 84 -3.40 -7.15 8.50
N GLY A 85 -4.58 -6.57 8.20
CA GLY A 85 -5.78 -6.81 8.99
C GLY A 85 -5.92 -5.97 10.24
N GLU A 86 -4.98 -5.07 10.52
CA GLU A 86 -5.01 -4.21 11.69
C GLU A 86 -5.45 -2.77 11.40
N LYS A 87 -5.52 -2.41 10.12
CA LYS A 87 -5.98 -1.09 9.72
C LYS A 87 -7.49 -0.99 9.88
N GLU A 88 -7.96 0.13 10.43
CA GLU A 88 -9.39 0.42 10.53
C GLU A 88 -10.07 0.33 9.17
N ASN A 89 -11.27 -0.23 9.15
CA ASN A 89 -12.16 -0.14 8.00
C ASN A 89 -12.99 1.13 8.17
N TYR A 90 -12.84 2.10 7.27
CA TYR A 90 -13.43 3.43 7.42
C TYR A 90 -13.95 3.96 6.08
N ASP A 91 -14.80 4.95 6.16
CA ASP A 91 -15.27 5.68 4.97
C ASP A 91 -14.41 6.91 4.71
N ILE A 92 -14.04 7.64 5.76
CA ILE A 92 -13.26 8.86 5.66
C ILE A 92 -12.15 8.84 6.71
N TRP A 93 -10.93 9.12 6.27
CA TRP A 93 -9.77 9.26 7.14
C TRP A 93 -9.33 10.73 7.17
N ILE A 94 -9.29 11.33 8.35
CA ILE A 94 -8.84 12.71 8.51
C ILE A 94 -7.56 12.70 9.33
N ASP A 95 -6.49 13.23 8.75
CA ASP A 95 -5.15 13.15 9.32
C ASP A 95 -4.34 14.39 8.91
N ASP A 96 -3.42 14.81 9.77
CA ASP A 96 -2.57 15.99 9.51
C ASP A 96 -1.33 15.67 8.66
N LYS A 97 -1.00 14.39 8.46
CA LYS A 97 0.24 13.95 7.78
C LYS A 97 0.02 13.11 6.55
N ALA A 98 -1.21 12.67 6.30
CA ALA A 98 -1.50 11.80 5.18
C ALA A 98 -1.61 12.58 3.87
N PHE A 99 -1.10 11.99 2.80
CA PHE A 99 -1.35 12.43 1.44
C PHE A 99 -2.39 11.53 0.80
N TRP A 100 -3.28 12.10 0.01
CA TRP A 100 -4.10 11.30 -0.87
C TRP A 100 -3.20 10.68 -1.94
N SER A 101 -3.32 9.37 -2.15
CA SER A 101 -2.42 8.62 -3.03
C SER A 101 -2.35 9.20 -4.44
N GLU A 102 -3.46 9.65 -5.00
CA GLU A 102 -3.49 10.23 -6.33
C GLU A 102 -2.63 11.50 -6.42
N ASN A 103 -2.62 12.33 -5.38
CA ASN A 103 -1.79 13.52 -5.34
C ASN A 103 -0.31 13.17 -5.15
N PHE A 104 -0.02 12.21 -4.29
CA PHE A 104 1.37 11.82 -4.00
C PHE A 104 2.05 11.22 -5.24
N PHE A 105 1.37 10.28 -5.90
CA PHE A 105 1.93 9.58 -7.04
C PHE A 105 1.80 10.33 -8.38
N ARG A 106 0.89 11.28 -8.47
CA ARG A 106 0.71 12.09 -9.67
C ARG A 106 1.86 13.06 -9.88
N SER A 107 2.50 13.53 -8.83
CA SER A 107 3.59 14.48 -8.97
C SER A 107 4.76 13.81 -9.68
N THR A 108 5.11 14.33 -10.84
CA THR A 108 6.13 13.78 -11.75
C THR A 108 7.52 13.98 -11.18
N GLY A 109 7.95 13.10 -10.29
CA GLY A 109 9.26 13.16 -9.68
C GLY A 109 9.41 14.18 -8.56
N GLU A 110 8.37 14.95 -8.26
CA GLU A 110 8.39 15.86 -7.13
C GLU A 110 8.09 15.09 -5.84
N THR A 111 8.76 15.47 -4.77
CA THR A 111 8.49 14.92 -3.46
C THR A 111 7.72 15.94 -2.64
N TYR A 112 6.74 15.46 -1.88
CA TYR A 112 6.07 16.28 -0.89
C TYR A 112 6.89 16.28 0.38
N GLU A 113 7.19 17.44 0.86
CA GLU A 113 7.99 17.62 2.07
C GLU A 113 7.27 18.39 3.14
#